data_01323f4c65cbee96747cba059fc14b6f
#
_entry.id   01323f4c65cbee96747cba059fc14b6f
#
_cell.length_a   1.000
_cell.length_b   1.000
_cell.length_c   1.000
_cell.angle_alpha   90.00
_cell.angle_beta   90.00
_cell.angle_gamma   90.00
#
_symmetry.space_group_name_H-M   'P 1'
#
loop_
_entity.id
_entity.type
_entity.pdbx_description
1 polymer ?
#
loop_
_entity_poly.entity_id
_entity_poly.type
_entity_poly.pdbx_seq_one_letter_code
_entity_poly.pdbx_strand_id
1 'polypeptide(L)'
;MTTFYIKQFGCRATQADGAALERQLIERGCTSVRDASDADIVVVNTCTVTASADAQARDAIRKLHAANPRVRVIATGCYAQRAPEELSRLPGVAWVVGNSHKPQIPDLIETISAPTEPARSNGFFPLAAIFPASPAETRQPAEILLGDIFDQQTLLSSPVFGGEGNHTRPTVKIQDGCNSRCSFCVIPFVRGKSRSLPPGTVIRELQKLSHAGYREIVLSGINLGTYGRDFSPRVEFEDLLRRILDETGVERLRISSIEPMDVTQDLVELFASTERLAQHFHVPLQSGSDRILSAMHRWYRAEHYARRVELIRERLSHAAIGADVIAGFPGETEDDHAATRAFIEALPFTYLHVFSYSKRPGTKAASLSNHVAGAVIKRRARELRALGERKAVAFRQSQIGRSLRVLTLHPSEGRAGARTPALSSNYLPFMVDGVFPANQWLDVKPSGWEGNCLIGHVSKFDFAPTSLQMR
;
A
#
# COMPACT_ATOMS: atom_id res chain seq x y z
N MET A 1 25.96 -17.06 8.41
CA MET A 1 24.87 -16.59 7.53
C MET A 1 24.26 -15.37 8.18
N THR A 2 24.11 -14.28 7.45
CA THR A 2 23.55 -13.04 7.99
C THR A 2 22.05 -13.18 8.13
N THR A 3 21.53 -12.90 9.33
CA THR A 3 20.10 -12.88 9.60
C THR A 3 19.53 -11.47 9.40
N PHE A 4 18.35 -11.39 8.81
CA PHE A 4 17.69 -10.11 8.59
C PHE A 4 16.19 -10.13 8.93
N TYR A 5 15.67 -8.97 9.28
CA TYR A 5 14.25 -8.72 9.49
C TYR A 5 13.81 -7.46 8.73
N ILE A 6 12.65 -7.48 8.05
CA ILE A 6 12.11 -6.29 7.36
C ILE A 6 10.88 -5.77 8.10
N LYS A 7 11.00 -4.59 8.69
CA LYS A 7 9.86 -3.86 9.27
C LYS A 7 9.21 -2.97 8.22
N GLN A 8 7.95 -3.24 7.91
CA GLN A 8 7.20 -2.54 6.87
C GLN A 8 6.31 -1.45 7.46
N PHE A 9 6.33 -0.26 6.83
CA PHE A 9 5.39 0.84 7.11
C PHE A 9 4.76 1.34 5.82
N GLY A 10 3.48 1.73 5.89
CA GLY A 10 2.82 2.48 4.83
C GLY A 10 2.00 1.66 3.86
N CYS A 11 1.95 2.13 2.61
CA CYS A 11 1.03 1.66 1.58
C CYS A 11 1.49 0.33 0.92
N ARG A 12 0.62 -0.22 0.07
CA ARG A 12 0.91 -1.46 -0.68
C ARG A 12 2.16 -1.36 -1.56
N ALA A 13 2.47 -0.17 -2.11
CA ALA A 13 3.69 0.03 -2.88
C ALA A 13 4.95 -0.15 -2.03
N THR A 14 4.95 0.37 -0.79
CA THR A 14 6.06 0.17 0.16
C THR A 14 6.17 -1.31 0.56
N GLN A 15 5.05 -2.01 0.76
CA GLN A 15 5.05 -3.44 1.05
C GLN A 15 5.65 -4.26 -0.11
N ALA A 16 5.30 -3.92 -1.37
CA ALA A 16 5.87 -4.56 -2.54
C ALA A 16 7.38 -4.33 -2.69
N ASP A 17 7.86 -3.13 -2.33
CA ASP A 17 9.30 -2.85 -2.29
C ASP A 17 10.01 -3.76 -1.26
N GLY A 18 9.43 -3.90 -0.08
CA GLY A 18 9.99 -4.75 0.96
C GLY A 18 9.97 -6.22 0.62
N ALA A 19 8.90 -6.72 0.01
CA ALA A 19 8.85 -8.10 -0.48
C ALA A 19 9.89 -8.37 -1.58
N ALA A 20 10.17 -7.37 -2.44
CA ALA A 20 11.22 -7.48 -3.44
C ALA A 20 12.62 -7.54 -2.80
N LEU A 21 12.86 -6.72 -1.78
CA LEU A 21 14.12 -6.76 -1.03
C LEU A 21 14.29 -8.09 -0.29
N GLU A 22 13.24 -8.58 0.38
CA GLU A 22 13.26 -9.86 1.08
C GLU A 22 13.64 -11.01 0.15
N ARG A 23 12.99 -11.08 -1.03
CA ARG A 23 13.30 -12.09 -2.04
C ARG A 23 14.76 -12.02 -2.49
N GLN A 24 15.24 -10.80 -2.82
CA GLN A 24 16.63 -10.62 -3.26
C GLN A 24 17.66 -11.01 -2.19
N LEU A 25 17.37 -10.72 -0.90
CA LEU A 25 18.24 -11.10 0.21
C LEU A 25 18.28 -12.63 0.41
N ILE A 26 17.13 -13.30 0.29
CA ILE A 26 17.06 -14.77 0.36
C ILE A 26 17.80 -15.41 -0.81
N GLU A 27 17.63 -14.90 -2.03
CA GLU A 27 18.35 -15.36 -3.23
C GLU A 27 19.87 -15.24 -3.10
N ARG A 28 20.36 -14.32 -2.25
CA ARG A 28 21.78 -14.13 -1.91
C ARG A 28 22.25 -14.88 -0.66
N GLY A 29 21.43 -15.79 -0.14
CA GLY A 29 21.76 -16.65 0.98
C GLY A 29 21.64 -16.01 2.38
N CYS A 30 20.98 -14.85 2.50
CA CYS A 30 20.61 -14.31 3.80
C CYS A 30 19.39 -15.05 4.35
N THR A 31 19.27 -15.12 5.68
CA THR A 31 18.16 -15.81 6.36
C THR A 31 17.19 -14.80 6.95
N SER A 32 15.91 -14.84 6.53
CA SER A 32 14.84 -14.06 7.15
C SER A 32 14.47 -14.64 8.50
N VAL A 33 14.35 -13.78 9.52
CA VAL A 33 13.92 -14.17 10.88
C VAL A 33 12.55 -13.57 11.21
N ARG A 34 11.83 -14.22 12.14
CA ARG A 34 10.47 -13.78 12.52
C ARG A 34 10.47 -12.63 13.52
N ASP A 35 11.46 -12.58 14.39
CA ASP A 35 11.60 -11.52 15.38
C ASP A 35 12.82 -10.64 15.07
N ALA A 36 12.65 -9.34 15.23
CA ALA A 36 13.71 -8.37 15.02
C ALA A 36 14.86 -8.50 16.05
N SER A 37 14.59 -9.12 17.21
CA SER A 37 15.62 -9.41 18.23
C SER A 37 16.66 -10.43 17.76
N ASP A 38 16.27 -11.32 16.83
CA ASP A 38 17.10 -12.40 16.30
C ASP A 38 17.87 -11.99 15.02
N ALA A 39 17.67 -10.75 14.58
CA ALA A 39 18.25 -10.22 13.35
C ALA A 39 19.60 -9.54 13.60
N ASP A 40 20.59 -9.83 12.76
CA ASP A 40 21.83 -9.05 12.66
C ASP A 40 21.59 -7.68 12.06
N ILE A 41 20.67 -7.62 11.07
CA ILE A 41 20.30 -6.42 10.33
C ILE A 41 18.79 -6.28 10.29
N VAL A 42 18.28 -5.09 10.61
CA VAL A 42 16.86 -4.75 10.46
C VAL A 42 16.71 -3.68 9.38
N VAL A 43 15.98 -4.02 8.32
CA VAL A 43 15.60 -3.04 7.28
C VAL A 43 14.26 -2.43 7.66
N VAL A 44 14.23 -1.13 7.97
CA VAL A 44 13.00 -0.38 8.27
C VAL A 44 12.55 0.36 7.01
N ASN A 45 11.56 -0.20 6.33
CA ASN A 45 11.02 0.38 5.10
C ASN A 45 9.89 1.37 5.44
N THR A 46 10.17 2.66 5.29
CA THR A 46 9.41 3.77 5.88
C THR A 46 8.41 4.41 4.91
N CYS A 47 7.35 4.99 5.48
CA CYS A 47 6.38 5.85 4.80
C CYS A 47 6.48 7.29 5.30
N THR A 48 6.06 8.28 4.48
CA THR A 48 6.05 9.71 4.84
C THR A 48 4.81 10.45 4.31
N VAL A 49 3.74 9.74 4.01
CA VAL A 49 2.50 10.37 3.53
C VAL A 49 1.86 11.26 4.60
N THR A 50 2.03 10.91 5.87
CA THR A 50 1.55 11.71 7.01
C THR A 50 2.64 11.89 8.07
N ALA A 51 2.52 12.94 8.90
CA ALA A 51 3.41 13.16 10.05
C ALA A 51 3.32 12.02 11.08
N SER A 52 2.16 11.39 11.22
CA SER A 52 1.96 10.22 12.07
C SER A 52 2.78 9.02 11.58
N ALA A 53 2.86 8.80 10.27
CA ALA A 53 3.68 7.72 9.70
C ALA A 53 5.18 7.94 10.00
N ASP A 54 5.67 9.18 9.88
CA ASP A 54 7.04 9.53 10.26
C ASP A 54 7.31 9.26 11.75
N ALA A 55 6.38 9.67 12.63
CA ALA A 55 6.50 9.43 14.07
C ALA A 55 6.53 7.92 14.40
N GLN A 56 5.64 7.14 13.81
CA GLN A 56 5.61 5.68 13.98
C GLN A 56 6.91 5.01 13.55
N ALA A 57 7.50 5.45 12.43
CA ALA A 57 8.78 4.92 11.97
C ALA A 57 9.92 5.24 12.96
N ARG A 58 9.99 6.48 13.45
CA ARG A 58 10.99 6.86 14.46
C ARG A 58 10.85 6.09 15.76
N ASP A 59 9.61 5.91 16.24
CA ASP A 59 9.33 5.19 17.49
C ASP A 59 9.68 3.69 17.33
N ALA A 60 9.40 3.10 16.18
CA ALA A 60 9.79 1.71 15.92
C ALA A 60 11.31 1.54 15.91
N ILE A 61 12.07 2.45 15.27
CA ILE A 61 13.54 2.40 15.25
C ILE A 61 14.10 2.49 16.68
N ARG A 62 13.57 3.40 17.50
CA ARG A 62 14.01 3.51 18.93
C ARG A 62 13.71 2.23 19.71
N LYS A 63 12.53 1.62 19.50
CA LYS A 63 12.15 0.37 20.16
C LYS A 63 13.04 -0.80 19.74
N LEU A 64 13.36 -0.91 18.45
CA LEU A 64 14.27 -1.92 17.92
C LEU A 64 15.65 -1.82 18.56
N HIS A 65 16.21 -0.63 18.62
CA HIS A 65 17.51 -0.41 19.27
C HIS A 65 17.47 -0.64 20.79
N ALA A 66 16.37 -0.28 21.47
CA ALA A 66 16.23 -0.52 22.90
C ALA A 66 16.12 -2.03 23.22
N ALA A 67 15.47 -2.82 22.35
CA ALA A 67 15.36 -4.27 22.48
C ALA A 67 16.67 -5.00 22.16
N ASN A 68 17.40 -4.55 21.15
CA ASN A 68 18.69 -5.10 20.76
C ASN A 68 19.67 -3.95 20.43
N PRO A 69 20.52 -3.52 21.38
CA PRO A 69 21.49 -2.44 21.14
C PRO A 69 22.56 -2.76 20.09
N ARG A 70 22.74 -4.03 19.73
CA ARG A 70 23.72 -4.47 18.71
C ARG A 70 23.12 -4.48 17.30
N VAL A 71 21.81 -4.37 17.15
CA VAL A 71 21.14 -4.41 15.86
C VAL A 71 21.61 -3.25 14.98
N ARG A 72 21.92 -3.56 13.74
CA ARG A 72 22.21 -2.56 12.71
C ARG A 72 20.95 -2.28 11.91
N VAL A 73 20.49 -1.04 11.96
CA VAL A 73 19.29 -0.63 11.25
C VAL A 73 19.64 0.04 9.93
N ILE A 74 19.07 -0.45 8.83
CA ILE A 74 19.02 0.21 7.53
C ILE A 74 17.65 0.87 7.41
N ALA A 75 17.60 2.21 7.49
CA ALA A 75 16.37 2.96 7.28
C ALA A 75 16.21 3.28 5.78
N THR A 76 15.11 2.85 5.17
CA THR A 76 14.84 3.09 3.74
C THR A 76 13.39 3.53 3.52
N GLY A 77 13.01 3.79 2.28
CA GLY A 77 11.63 4.15 1.91
C GLY A 77 11.41 5.65 1.72
N CYS A 78 10.14 6.04 1.69
CA CYS A 78 9.75 7.42 1.36
C CYS A 78 10.25 8.44 2.38
N TYR A 79 10.31 8.07 3.67
CA TYR A 79 10.84 8.97 4.70
C TYR A 79 12.36 9.13 4.58
N ALA A 80 13.07 8.04 4.32
CA ALA A 80 14.52 8.08 4.07
C ALA A 80 14.88 8.97 2.87
N GLN A 81 14.06 8.94 1.79
CA GLN A 81 14.24 9.82 0.64
C GLN A 81 13.93 11.28 0.96
N ARG A 82 12.94 11.57 1.83
CA ARG A 82 12.50 12.93 2.14
C ARG A 82 13.38 13.65 3.16
N ALA A 83 13.76 12.97 4.21
CA ALA A 83 14.46 13.55 5.35
C ALA A 83 15.49 12.58 5.96
N PRO A 84 16.54 12.27 5.21
CA PRO A 84 17.55 11.29 5.62
C PRO A 84 18.28 11.72 6.90
N GLU A 85 18.51 13.01 7.11
CA GLU A 85 19.21 13.54 8.30
C GLU A 85 18.41 13.34 9.60
N GLU A 86 17.07 13.33 9.51
CA GLU A 86 16.24 13.03 10.69
C GLU A 86 16.40 11.58 11.14
N LEU A 87 16.57 10.67 10.19
CA LEU A 87 16.73 9.22 10.44
C LEU A 87 18.18 8.88 10.84
N SER A 88 19.19 9.52 10.24
CA SER A 88 20.59 9.25 10.51
C SER A 88 21.00 9.55 11.97
N ARG A 89 20.25 10.40 12.65
CA ARG A 89 20.46 10.77 14.06
C ARG A 89 19.82 9.80 15.06
N LEU A 90 19.02 8.85 14.57
CA LEU A 90 18.32 7.92 15.45
C LEU A 90 19.27 6.81 15.96
N PRO A 91 19.06 6.33 17.19
CA PRO A 91 19.86 5.26 17.76
C PRO A 91 19.73 3.96 16.96
N GLY A 92 20.87 3.27 16.73
CA GLY A 92 20.93 2.00 16.01
C GLY A 92 20.87 2.10 14.49
N VAL A 93 20.58 3.29 13.92
CA VAL A 93 20.63 3.49 12.47
C VAL A 93 22.11 3.54 12.04
N ALA A 94 22.49 2.60 11.19
CA ALA A 94 23.80 2.52 10.60
C ALA A 94 23.81 3.08 9.17
N TRP A 95 22.72 2.90 8.44
CA TRP A 95 22.55 3.40 7.07
C TRP A 95 21.18 3.99 6.86
N VAL A 96 21.14 5.09 6.09
CA VAL A 96 19.91 5.66 5.54
C VAL A 96 19.98 5.57 4.03
N VAL A 97 19.14 4.73 3.45
CA VAL A 97 19.14 4.44 2.01
C VAL A 97 17.83 4.97 1.39
N GLY A 98 17.95 6.04 0.58
CA GLY A 98 16.80 6.59 -0.13
C GLY A 98 16.18 5.62 -1.13
N ASN A 99 14.97 5.92 -1.60
CA ASN A 99 14.33 5.13 -2.67
C ASN A 99 15.15 5.11 -3.96
N SER A 100 15.97 6.15 -4.21
CA SER A 100 16.91 6.22 -5.33
C SER A 100 17.98 5.13 -5.30
N HIS A 101 18.39 4.68 -4.11
CA HIS A 101 19.43 3.66 -3.89
C HIS A 101 18.90 2.36 -3.30
N LYS A 102 17.59 2.25 -3.08
CA LYS A 102 16.97 1.05 -2.50
C LYS A 102 17.37 -0.28 -3.19
N PRO A 103 17.52 -0.36 -4.54
CA PRO A 103 17.96 -1.58 -5.19
C PRO A 103 19.36 -2.05 -4.77
N GLN A 104 20.19 -1.17 -4.18
CA GLN A 104 21.56 -1.48 -3.75
C GLN A 104 21.63 -2.04 -2.31
N ILE A 105 20.50 -2.10 -1.58
CA ILE A 105 20.47 -2.61 -0.20
C ILE A 105 21.03 -4.06 -0.11
N PRO A 106 20.71 -4.99 -1.02
CA PRO A 106 21.31 -6.33 -0.96
C PRO A 106 22.84 -6.32 -1.08
N ASP A 107 23.40 -5.50 -1.98
CA ASP A 107 24.87 -5.37 -2.13
C ASP A 107 25.52 -4.77 -0.87
N LEU A 108 24.86 -3.77 -0.28
CA LEU A 108 25.28 -3.17 0.98
C LEU A 108 25.34 -4.21 2.10
N ILE A 109 24.33 -5.06 2.23
CA ILE A 109 24.26 -6.11 3.26
C ILE A 109 25.38 -7.15 3.05
N GLU A 110 25.67 -7.56 1.83
CA GLU A 110 26.79 -8.45 1.52
C GLU A 110 28.13 -7.85 1.96
N THR A 111 28.38 -6.58 1.63
CA THR A 111 29.61 -5.87 2.00
C THR A 111 29.77 -5.79 3.53
N ILE A 112 28.70 -5.53 4.25
CA ILE A 112 28.69 -5.45 5.72
C ILE A 112 28.93 -6.82 6.36
N SER A 113 28.49 -7.90 5.70
CA SER A 113 28.53 -9.27 6.21
C SER A 113 29.86 -9.98 5.85
N ALA A 114 30.64 -9.41 4.95
CA ALA A 114 31.98 -9.94 4.63
C ALA A 114 32.86 -9.93 5.87
N PRO A 115 33.56 -11.01 6.20
CA PRO A 115 34.51 -11.01 7.29
C PRO A 115 35.54 -9.90 7.04
N THR A 116 35.59 -8.92 7.92
CA THR A 116 36.69 -7.95 7.92
C THR A 116 37.94 -8.75 8.20
N GLU A 117 38.81 -8.95 7.21
CA GLU A 117 40.14 -9.49 7.48
C GLU A 117 40.74 -8.61 8.59
N PRO A 118 41.19 -9.21 9.70
CA PRO A 118 41.87 -8.40 10.70
C PRO A 118 43.07 -7.75 10.01
N ALA A 119 43.09 -6.41 9.99
CA ALA A 119 44.27 -5.68 9.53
C ALA A 119 45.45 -6.32 10.21
N ARG A 120 46.36 -6.92 9.42
CA ARG A 120 47.61 -7.49 9.94
C ARG A 120 48.37 -6.36 10.64
N SER A 121 48.10 -6.19 11.94
CA SER A 121 48.83 -5.28 12.78
C SER A 121 50.26 -5.88 12.91
N ASN A 122 51.23 -5.23 12.31
CA ASN A 122 52.63 -5.48 12.57
C ASN A 122 52.87 -5.23 14.07
N GLY A 123 52.63 -6.23 14.91
CA GLY A 123 53.17 -6.44 16.25
C GLY A 123 53.15 -5.28 17.29
N PHE A 124 52.51 -4.17 17.00
CA PHE A 124 52.40 -3.02 17.93
C PHE A 124 50.95 -2.93 18.44
N PHE A 125 50.71 -3.36 19.67
CA PHE A 125 49.47 -3.11 20.38
C PHE A 125 49.52 -1.67 20.96
N PRO A 126 48.68 -0.73 20.50
CA PRO A 126 48.63 0.57 21.14
C PRO A 126 48.10 0.42 22.58
N LEU A 127 48.71 1.14 23.52
CA LEU A 127 48.33 1.11 24.95
C LEU A 127 46.84 1.37 25.20
N ALA A 128 46.16 2.05 24.30
CA ALA A 128 44.70 2.27 24.29
C ALA A 128 43.86 0.99 24.18
N ALA A 129 44.45 -0.12 23.72
CA ALA A 129 43.74 -1.42 23.67
C ALA A 129 43.66 -2.15 25.01
N ILE A 130 44.41 -1.69 26.01
CA ILE A 130 44.52 -2.33 27.35
C ILE A 130 43.52 -1.67 28.33
N PHE A 131 43.09 -0.44 28.08
CA PHE A 131 42.04 0.21 28.85
C PHE A 131 40.81 0.33 27.97
N PRO A 132 39.71 -0.44 28.26
CA PRO A 132 38.46 -0.20 27.60
C PRO A 132 38.05 1.22 27.96
N ALA A 133 38.13 2.15 27.01
CA ALA A 133 37.54 3.46 27.14
C ALA A 133 36.06 3.23 27.53
N SER A 134 35.60 3.90 28.60
CA SER A 134 34.16 3.97 28.93
C SER A 134 33.37 4.26 27.64
N PRO A 135 32.21 3.67 27.45
CA PRO A 135 31.45 3.82 26.22
C PRO A 135 30.78 5.19 26.12
N ALA A 136 31.60 6.22 26.01
CA ALA A 136 31.24 7.44 25.31
C ALA A 136 31.60 7.19 23.85
N GLU A 137 30.86 6.26 23.21
CA GLU A 137 30.93 6.06 21.77
C GLU A 137 30.69 7.41 21.11
N THR A 138 31.73 7.97 20.53
CA THR A 138 31.62 9.01 19.51
C THR A 138 30.84 8.37 18.36
N ARG A 139 29.52 8.51 18.45
CA ARG A 139 28.55 7.95 17.52
C ARG A 139 28.86 8.53 16.15
N GLN A 140 29.47 7.75 15.29
CA GLN A 140 29.56 8.13 13.89
C GLN A 140 28.14 8.26 13.33
N PRO A 141 27.81 9.38 12.68
CA PRO A 141 26.50 9.55 12.05
C PRO A 141 26.32 8.43 11.02
N ALA A 142 25.06 7.96 10.89
CA ALA A 142 24.73 6.94 9.91
C ALA A 142 25.14 7.39 8.51
N GLU A 143 25.66 6.46 7.72
CA GLU A 143 25.97 6.71 6.31
C GLU A 143 24.66 6.92 5.53
N ILE A 144 24.64 7.96 4.67
CA ILE A 144 23.48 8.32 3.86
C ILE A 144 23.78 8.02 2.40
N LEU A 145 23.00 7.10 1.83
CA LEU A 145 23.01 6.77 0.40
C LEU A 145 21.74 7.36 -0.24
N LEU A 146 21.91 8.50 -0.90
CA LEU A 146 20.85 9.27 -1.51
C LEU A 146 21.28 9.83 -2.87
N GLY A 147 20.39 9.80 -3.86
CA GLY A 147 20.57 10.42 -5.16
C GLY A 147 19.30 11.06 -5.67
N ASP A 148 19.34 11.65 -6.86
CA ASP A 148 18.15 12.20 -7.48
C ASP A 148 17.16 11.08 -7.80
N ILE A 149 16.00 11.17 -7.16
CA ILE A 149 14.92 10.20 -7.36
C ILE A 149 14.32 10.26 -8.77
N PHE A 150 14.50 11.38 -9.48
CA PHE A 150 14.01 11.54 -10.87
C PHE A 150 14.85 10.80 -11.90
N ASP A 151 16.06 10.37 -11.53
CA ASP A 151 16.94 9.52 -12.35
C ASP A 151 16.63 8.03 -12.19
N GLN A 152 15.79 7.67 -11.20
CA GLN A 152 15.43 6.28 -10.94
C GLN A 152 14.58 5.70 -12.06
N GLN A 153 15.11 4.70 -12.76
CA GLN A 153 14.42 4.00 -13.85
C GLN A 153 13.94 2.61 -13.42
N THR A 154 14.54 2.02 -12.40
CA THR A 154 14.21 0.67 -11.95
C THR A 154 12.95 0.66 -11.11
N LEU A 155 12.06 -0.30 -11.36
CA LEU A 155 10.89 -0.58 -10.53
C LEU A 155 11.13 -1.86 -9.74
N LEU A 156 11.32 -1.72 -8.43
CA LEU A 156 11.33 -2.86 -7.51
C LEU A 156 9.92 -3.39 -7.35
N SER A 157 9.69 -4.63 -7.70
CA SER A 157 8.41 -5.30 -7.49
C SER A 157 8.62 -6.78 -7.20
N SER A 158 7.89 -7.26 -6.23
CA SER A 158 7.65 -8.67 -5.98
C SER A 158 6.21 -8.82 -5.49
N PRO A 159 5.56 -9.95 -5.73
CA PRO A 159 4.27 -10.23 -5.13
C PRO A 159 4.35 -10.13 -3.60
N VAL A 160 3.38 -9.45 -3.00
CA VAL A 160 3.27 -9.33 -1.54
C VAL A 160 2.33 -10.43 -1.06
N PHE A 161 2.88 -11.40 -0.34
CA PHE A 161 2.11 -12.49 0.27
C PHE A 161 1.70 -12.20 1.72
N GLY A 162 2.03 -10.99 2.25
CA GLY A 162 1.88 -10.59 3.64
C GLY A 162 2.99 -11.12 4.56
N GLY A 163 3.17 -10.46 5.70
CA GLY A 163 4.03 -10.96 6.75
C GLY A 163 3.61 -12.39 7.10
N GLU A 164 4.54 -13.34 7.11
CA GLU A 164 4.35 -14.77 7.40
C GLU A 164 3.66 -15.63 6.32
N GLY A 165 3.57 -15.17 5.07
CA GLY A 165 3.04 -16.00 3.96
C GLY A 165 1.52 -16.22 3.98
N ASN A 166 0.77 -15.52 4.84
CA ASN A 166 -0.64 -15.79 5.14
C ASN A 166 -1.66 -14.94 4.37
N HIS A 167 -1.27 -14.20 3.33
CA HIS A 167 -2.27 -13.50 2.52
C HIS A 167 -2.85 -14.39 1.43
N THR A 168 -4.15 -14.62 1.52
CA THR A 168 -4.93 -15.34 0.50
C THR A 168 -4.94 -14.62 -0.86
N ARG A 169 -4.64 -13.31 -0.88
CA ARG A 169 -4.73 -12.45 -2.04
C ARG A 169 -3.42 -11.68 -2.25
N PRO A 170 -2.48 -12.21 -3.05
CA PRO A 170 -1.23 -11.53 -3.33
C PRO A 170 -1.46 -10.19 -4.04
N THR A 171 -0.63 -9.21 -3.70
CA THR A 171 -0.62 -7.90 -4.36
C THR A 171 0.61 -7.77 -5.24
N VAL A 172 0.41 -7.42 -6.50
CA VAL A 172 1.48 -7.18 -7.48
C VAL A 172 1.54 -5.69 -7.80
N LYS A 173 2.65 -5.04 -7.51
CA LYS A 173 2.90 -3.66 -7.89
C LYS A 173 3.37 -3.62 -9.34
N ILE A 174 2.56 -3.02 -10.20
CA ILE A 174 2.83 -2.93 -11.65
C ILE A 174 3.25 -1.53 -12.10
N GLN A 175 3.09 -0.53 -11.23
CA GLN A 175 3.41 0.88 -11.51
C GLN A 175 3.95 1.55 -10.24
N ASP A 176 4.92 2.46 -10.37
CA ASP A 176 5.50 3.24 -9.27
C ASP A 176 5.82 4.67 -9.71
N GLY A 177 5.96 5.59 -8.73
CA GLY A 177 6.14 7.00 -9.01
C GLY A 177 4.88 7.68 -9.53
N CYS A 178 4.91 9.00 -9.71
CA CYS A 178 3.76 9.79 -10.17
C CYS A 178 4.22 11.10 -10.81
N ASN A 179 3.67 11.43 -11.98
CA ASN A 179 3.92 12.69 -12.67
C ASN A 179 2.93 13.81 -12.28
N SER A 180 1.90 13.50 -11.49
CA SER A 180 0.95 14.49 -10.98
C SER A 180 1.61 15.45 -10.00
N ARG A 181 1.23 16.73 -10.08
CA ARG A 181 1.78 17.80 -9.25
C ARG A 181 0.76 18.31 -8.23
N CYS A 182 0.03 17.38 -7.58
CA CYS A 182 -0.90 17.72 -6.50
C CYS A 182 -0.19 18.51 -5.41
N SER A 183 -0.75 19.66 -5.02
CA SER A 183 -0.07 20.64 -4.17
C SER A 183 0.28 20.13 -2.76
N PHE A 184 -0.40 19.08 -2.29
CA PHE A 184 -0.21 18.46 -0.96
C PHE A 184 0.67 17.21 -0.97
N CYS A 185 1.03 16.70 -2.15
CA CYS A 185 1.59 15.35 -2.29
C CYS A 185 3.12 15.37 -2.39
N VAL A 186 3.77 14.54 -1.58
CA VAL A 186 5.23 14.38 -1.60
C VAL A 186 5.68 13.24 -2.53
N ILE A 187 4.77 12.43 -3.05
CA ILE A 187 5.08 11.21 -3.80
C ILE A 187 6.04 11.45 -4.97
N PRO A 188 5.85 12.46 -5.84
CA PRO A 188 6.81 12.70 -6.93
C PRO A 188 8.25 12.92 -6.44
N PHE A 189 8.41 13.54 -5.28
CA PHE A 189 9.72 13.87 -4.71
C PHE A 189 10.38 12.73 -3.95
N VAL A 190 9.63 11.69 -3.62
CA VAL A 190 10.15 10.53 -2.87
C VAL A 190 10.12 9.21 -3.65
N ARG A 191 9.37 9.16 -4.76
CA ARG A 191 9.27 7.99 -5.63
C ARG A 191 9.61 8.27 -7.11
N GLY A 192 9.79 9.54 -7.47
CA GLY A 192 10.17 9.96 -8.81
C GLY A 192 9.04 9.89 -9.84
N LYS A 193 9.44 9.86 -11.11
CA LYS A 193 8.53 9.78 -12.27
C LYS A 193 7.75 8.48 -12.30
N SER A 194 6.59 8.50 -12.96
CA SER A 194 5.79 7.30 -13.23
C SER A 194 6.61 6.30 -14.05
N ARG A 195 6.64 5.06 -13.58
CA ARG A 195 7.32 3.93 -14.20
C ARG A 195 6.43 2.70 -14.12
N SER A 196 6.39 1.93 -15.20
CA SER A 196 5.53 0.75 -15.34
C SER A 196 6.34 -0.52 -15.52
N LEU A 197 5.86 -1.64 -15.02
CA LEU A 197 6.41 -2.95 -15.35
C LEU A 197 6.01 -3.31 -16.79
N PRO A 198 6.92 -3.87 -17.61
CA PRO A 198 6.58 -4.35 -18.94
C PRO A 198 5.40 -5.34 -18.91
N PRO A 199 4.44 -5.25 -19.84
CA PRO A 199 3.26 -6.11 -19.86
C PRO A 199 3.59 -7.61 -19.76
N GLY A 200 4.58 -8.08 -20.54
CA GLY A 200 5.02 -9.48 -20.48
C GLY A 200 5.55 -9.92 -19.13
N THR A 201 6.15 -9.00 -18.34
CA THR A 201 6.58 -9.30 -16.98
C THR A 201 5.38 -9.41 -16.03
N VAL A 202 4.40 -8.51 -16.17
CA VAL A 202 3.15 -8.59 -15.39
C VAL A 202 2.45 -9.91 -15.66
N ILE A 203 2.26 -10.28 -16.94
CA ILE A 203 1.61 -11.54 -17.34
C ILE A 203 2.32 -12.74 -16.71
N ARG A 204 3.64 -12.86 -16.86
CA ARG A 204 4.40 -13.97 -16.27
C ARG A 204 4.26 -14.08 -14.75
N GLU A 205 4.28 -12.95 -14.04
CA GLU A 205 4.09 -12.98 -12.59
C GLU A 205 2.67 -13.41 -12.19
N LEU A 206 1.65 -12.97 -12.93
CA LEU A 206 0.26 -13.38 -12.68
C LEU A 206 0.02 -14.85 -13.02
N GLN A 207 0.65 -15.38 -14.09
CA GLN A 207 0.61 -16.80 -14.43
C GLN A 207 1.23 -17.64 -13.30
N LYS A 208 2.40 -17.26 -12.79
CA LYS A 208 3.04 -17.97 -11.65
C LYS A 208 2.10 -18.01 -10.43
N LEU A 209 1.48 -16.88 -10.08
CA LEU A 209 0.56 -16.81 -8.96
C LEU A 209 -0.69 -17.66 -9.17
N SER A 210 -1.26 -17.63 -10.37
CA SER A 210 -2.41 -18.45 -10.72
C SER A 210 -2.07 -19.95 -10.68
N HIS A 211 -0.92 -20.37 -11.23
CA HIS A 211 -0.45 -21.75 -11.15
C HIS A 211 -0.12 -22.20 -9.71
N ALA A 212 0.31 -21.26 -8.85
CA ALA A 212 0.47 -21.52 -7.42
C ALA A 212 -0.87 -21.61 -6.66
N GLY A 213 -2.00 -21.50 -7.35
CA GLY A 213 -3.34 -21.69 -6.81
C GLY A 213 -4.01 -20.44 -6.23
N TYR A 214 -3.40 -19.25 -6.34
CA TYR A 214 -4.05 -18.01 -5.89
C TYR A 214 -5.20 -17.64 -6.82
N ARG A 215 -6.40 -17.53 -6.24
CA ARG A 215 -7.64 -17.29 -7.00
C ARG A 215 -7.95 -15.80 -7.21
N GLU A 216 -7.59 -14.94 -6.28
CA GLU A 216 -7.69 -13.48 -6.44
C GLU A 216 -6.30 -12.84 -6.35
N ILE A 217 -5.98 -11.97 -7.32
CA ILE A 217 -4.75 -11.18 -7.35
C ILE A 217 -5.12 -9.70 -7.37
N VAL A 218 -4.35 -8.87 -6.65
CA VAL A 218 -4.56 -7.42 -6.58
C VAL A 218 -3.46 -6.70 -7.36
N LEU A 219 -3.82 -5.96 -8.40
CA LEU A 219 -2.91 -5.03 -9.05
C LEU A 219 -2.80 -3.73 -8.24
N SER A 220 -1.58 -3.30 -8.01
CA SER A 220 -1.29 -2.10 -7.23
C SER A 220 -0.32 -1.18 -7.96
N GLY A 221 -0.47 0.12 -7.70
CA GLY A 221 0.42 1.17 -8.18
C GLY A 221 0.22 2.43 -7.35
N ILE A 222 1.07 3.42 -7.59
CA ILE A 222 0.89 4.77 -7.03
C ILE A 222 -0.22 5.50 -7.79
N ASN A 223 -0.28 5.30 -9.10
CA ASN A 223 -1.32 5.84 -9.98
C ASN A 223 -1.52 4.85 -11.14
N LEU A 224 -2.37 3.84 -10.94
CA LEU A 224 -2.58 2.75 -11.89
C LEU A 224 -3.04 3.24 -13.27
N GLY A 225 -3.89 4.25 -13.34
CA GLY A 225 -4.39 4.79 -14.59
C GLY A 225 -3.30 5.40 -15.48
N THR A 226 -2.09 5.63 -14.94
CA THR A 226 -0.95 6.08 -15.74
C THR A 226 -0.04 4.94 -16.20
N TYR A 227 -0.41 3.69 -15.95
CA TYR A 227 0.34 2.53 -16.41
C TYR A 227 0.57 2.59 -17.92
N GLY A 228 1.79 2.29 -18.33
CA GLY A 228 2.19 2.17 -19.74
C GLY A 228 2.37 3.49 -20.48
N ARG A 229 2.07 4.64 -19.85
CA ARG A 229 2.30 5.96 -20.47
C ARG A 229 3.78 6.31 -20.62
N ASP A 230 4.65 5.61 -19.93
CA ASP A 230 6.11 5.71 -20.00
C ASP A 230 6.74 4.81 -21.06
N PHE A 231 5.97 3.95 -21.73
CA PHE A 231 6.45 3.10 -22.82
C PHE A 231 6.42 3.81 -24.18
N SER A 232 7.23 3.30 -25.11
CA SER A 232 7.22 3.69 -26.51
C SER A 232 7.21 2.44 -27.40
N PRO A 233 6.10 2.12 -28.09
CA PRO A 233 4.80 2.83 -28.06
C PRO A 233 4.09 2.72 -26.71
N ARG A 234 3.18 3.65 -26.42
CA ARG A 234 2.34 3.63 -25.21
C ARG A 234 1.49 2.36 -25.16
N VAL A 235 1.22 1.91 -23.93
CA VAL A 235 0.29 0.80 -23.64
C VAL A 235 -0.80 1.35 -22.74
N GLU A 236 -2.05 1.19 -23.12
CA GLU A 236 -3.18 1.60 -22.28
C GLU A 236 -3.42 0.57 -21.17
N PHE A 237 -3.91 1.04 -20.03
CA PHE A 237 -4.14 0.16 -18.87
C PHE A 237 -5.21 -0.89 -19.17
N GLU A 238 -6.24 -0.53 -19.92
CA GLU A 238 -7.31 -1.42 -20.37
C GLU A 238 -6.77 -2.55 -21.26
N ASP A 239 -5.77 -2.27 -22.11
CA ASP A 239 -5.15 -3.30 -22.95
C ASP A 239 -4.35 -4.30 -22.10
N LEU A 240 -3.67 -3.83 -21.06
CA LEU A 240 -3.06 -4.75 -20.10
C LEU A 240 -4.11 -5.63 -19.42
N LEU A 241 -5.25 -5.06 -18.99
CA LEU A 241 -6.31 -5.83 -18.34
C LEU A 241 -6.89 -6.91 -19.29
N ARG A 242 -7.15 -6.55 -20.56
CA ARG A 242 -7.60 -7.53 -21.58
C ARG A 242 -6.59 -8.66 -21.76
N ARG A 243 -5.32 -8.32 -21.91
CA ARG A 243 -4.25 -9.32 -22.00
C ARG A 243 -4.17 -10.22 -20.77
N ILE A 244 -4.34 -9.68 -19.57
CA ILE A 244 -4.38 -10.48 -18.33
C ILE A 244 -5.55 -11.47 -18.38
N LEU A 245 -6.71 -11.03 -18.83
CA LEU A 245 -7.89 -11.89 -18.94
C LEU A 245 -7.69 -13.01 -20.00
N ASP A 246 -7.02 -12.70 -21.09
CA ASP A 246 -6.82 -13.64 -22.20
C ASP A 246 -5.64 -14.60 -21.93
N GLU A 247 -4.54 -14.10 -21.36
CA GLU A 247 -3.27 -14.82 -21.25
C GLU A 247 -3.05 -15.49 -19.89
N THR A 248 -3.95 -15.28 -18.89
CA THR A 248 -3.79 -15.86 -17.56
C THR A 248 -5.02 -16.60 -17.05
N GLY A 249 -4.80 -17.56 -16.14
CA GLY A 249 -5.87 -18.27 -15.43
C GLY A 249 -6.38 -17.57 -14.17
N VAL A 250 -6.10 -16.27 -13.95
CA VAL A 250 -6.56 -15.53 -12.74
C VAL A 250 -8.07 -15.53 -12.68
N GLU A 251 -8.64 -16.08 -11.61
CA GLU A 251 -10.09 -16.17 -11.44
C GLU A 251 -10.74 -14.86 -11.02
N ARG A 252 -10.04 -14.04 -10.23
CA ARG A 252 -10.49 -12.67 -9.90
C ARG A 252 -9.30 -11.71 -9.81
N LEU A 253 -9.34 -10.66 -10.60
CA LEU A 253 -8.39 -9.57 -10.60
C LEU A 253 -9.03 -8.35 -9.94
N ARG A 254 -8.35 -7.77 -8.96
CA ARG A 254 -8.75 -6.51 -8.31
C ARG A 254 -7.74 -5.43 -8.61
N ILE A 255 -8.20 -4.23 -8.89
CA ILE A 255 -7.34 -3.05 -9.00
C ILE A 255 -7.33 -2.25 -7.69
N SER A 256 -6.23 -1.58 -7.41
CA SER A 256 -6.14 -0.57 -6.35
C SER A 256 -6.77 0.76 -6.81
N SER A 257 -6.34 1.88 -6.23
CA SER A 257 -6.89 3.20 -6.60
C SER A 257 -6.63 3.56 -8.05
N ILE A 258 -7.63 4.19 -8.68
CA ILE A 258 -7.56 4.76 -10.03
C ILE A 258 -8.03 6.21 -10.00
N GLU A 259 -7.32 7.10 -10.69
CA GLU A 259 -7.69 8.52 -10.74
C GLU A 259 -9.01 8.73 -11.52
N PRO A 260 -9.82 9.74 -11.15
CA PRO A 260 -11.12 9.96 -11.78
C PRO A 260 -11.04 10.12 -13.31
N MET A 261 -9.96 10.74 -13.79
CA MET A 261 -9.76 10.97 -15.23
C MET A 261 -9.42 9.69 -16.00
N ASP A 262 -8.97 8.66 -15.31
CA ASP A 262 -8.62 7.35 -15.86
C ASP A 262 -9.77 6.33 -15.73
N VAL A 263 -10.90 6.71 -15.12
CA VAL A 263 -12.15 5.95 -15.15
C VAL A 263 -12.85 6.22 -16.48
N THR A 264 -12.39 5.55 -17.53
CA THR A 264 -12.94 5.66 -18.89
C THR A 264 -14.22 4.84 -19.04
N GLN A 265 -14.99 5.10 -20.09
CA GLN A 265 -16.14 4.27 -20.45
C GLN A 265 -15.66 2.86 -20.76
N ASP A 266 -14.60 2.71 -21.55
CA ASP A 266 -14.02 1.41 -21.93
C ASP A 266 -13.59 0.58 -20.71
N LEU A 267 -12.98 1.23 -19.71
CA LEU A 267 -12.63 0.56 -18.45
C LEU A 267 -13.88 0.03 -17.73
N VAL A 268 -14.90 0.86 -17.58
CA VAL A 268 -16.12 0.47 -16.86
C VAL A 268 -16.87 -0.62 -17.63
N GLU A 269 -16.93 -0.57 -18.96
CA GLU A 269 -17.51 -1.62 -19.81
C GLU A 269 -16.73 -2.92 -19.72
N LEU A 270 -15.38 -2.87 -19.68
CA LEU A 270 -14.55 -4.05 -19.46
C LEU A 270 -14.87 -4.70 -18.10
N PHE A 271 -15.04 -3.91 -17.03
CA PHE A 271 -15.45 -4.42 -15.72
C PHE A 271 -16.86 -5.01 -15.73
N ALA A 272 -17.77 -4.47 -16.53
CA ALA A 272 -19.13 -4.98 -16.68
C ALA A 272 -19.22 -6.25 -17.54
N SER A 273 -18.25 -6.48 -18.41
CA SER A 273 -18.25 -7.63 -19.35
C SER A 273 -17.82 -8.95 -18.72
N THR A 274 -17.24 -8.96 -17.52
CA THR A 274 -16.69 -10.16 -16.90
C THR A 274 -16.72 -10.14 -15.36
N GLU A 275 -17.03 -11.28 -14.76
CA GLU A 275 -16.94 -11.48 -13.30
C GLU A 275 -15.49 -11.65 -12.80
N ARG A 276 -14.53 -11.85 -13.70
CA ARG A 276 -13.11 -11.97 -13.37
C ARG A 276 -12.48 -10.64 -12.95
N LEU A 277 -13.13 -9.51 -13.20
CA LEU A 277 -12.75 -8.21 -12.65
C LEU A 277 -13.62 -7.90 -11.42
N ALA A 278 -12.97 -7.65 -10.29
CA ALA A 278 -13.65 -7.37 -9.03
C ALA A 278 -14.46 -6.07 -9.11
N GLN A 279 -15.74 -6.11 -8.78
CA GLN A 279 -16.66 -4.96 -8.84
C GLN A 279 -16.37 -3.95 -7.71
N HIS A 280 -15.18 -3.37 -7.74
CA HIS A 280 -14.68 -2.45 -6.73
C HIS A 280 -13.83 -1.37 -7.39
N PHE A 281 -14.24 -0.12 -7.20
CA PHE A 281 -13.52 1.06 -7.66
C PHE A 281 -13.16 1.93 -6.46
N HIS A 282 -11.88 2.24 -6.30
CA HIS A 282 -11.42 3.26 -5.36
C HIS A 282 -10.96 4.46 -6.17
N VAL A 283 -11.74 5.55 -6.13
CA VAL A 283 -11.55 6.75 -6.95
C VAL A 283 -11.33 7.95 -6.03
N PRO A 284 -10.09 8.45 -5.86
CA PRO A 284 -9.78 9.54 -4.93
C PRO A 284 -10.49 10.85 -5.30
N LEU A 285 -11.37 11.35 -4.43
CA LEU A 285 -12.11 12.60 -4.60
C LEU A 285 -11.31 13.82 -4.14
N GLN A 286 -10.67 13.71 -3.01
CA GLN A 286 -9.94 14.74 -2.26
C GLN A 286 -10.83 15.86 -1.67
N SER A 287 -11.71 16.51 -2.44
CA SER A 287 -12.67 17.52 -2.02
C SER A 287 -13.87 17.59 -2.98
N GLY A 288 -15.04 17.98 -2.48
CA GLY A 288 -16.22 18.28 -3.31
C GLY A 288 -16.36 19.76 -3.69
N SER A 289 -15.39 20.62 -3.30
CA SER A 289 -15.32 22.02 -3.67
C SER A 289 -14.35 22.23 -4.84
N ASP A 290 -14.81 22.78 -5.97
CA ASP A 290 -13.97 23.10 -7.12
C ASP A 290 -12.86 24.09 -6.78
N ARG A 291 -13.11 25.02 -5.87
CA ARG A 291 -12.11 25.97 -5.38
C ARG A 291 -10.96 25.25 -4.67
N ILE A 292 -11.29 24.27 -3.83
CA ILE A 292 -10.29 23.47 -3.11
C ILE A 292 -9.59 22.48 -4.05
N LEU A 293 -10.31 21.84 -4.98
CA LEU A 293 -9.73 20.98 -6.01
C LEU A 293 -8.70 21.74 -6.85
N SER A 294 -9.01 22.97 -7.25
CA SER A 294 -8.08 23.85 -7.96
C SER A 294 -6.84 24.18 -7.13
N ALA A 295 -7.01 24.52 -5.83
CA ALA A 295 -5.90 24.79 -4.90
C ALA A 295 -5.04 23.53 -4.64
N MET A 296 -5.65 22.35 -4.68
CA MET A 296 -4.99 21.05 -4.62
C MET A 296 -4.26 20.69 -5.93
N HIS A 297 -4.39 21.47 -7.00
CA HIS A 297 -3.91 21.15 -8.36
C HIS A 297 -4.50 19.85 -8.89
N ARG A 298 -5.82 19.63 -8.66
CA ARG A 298 -6.53 18.52 -9.27
C ARG A 298 -7.02 18.91 -10.67
N TRP A 299 -6.87 18.00 -11.64
CA TRP A 299 -7.15 18.23 -13.07
C TRP A 299 -8.62 18.08 -13.43
N TYR A 300 -9.51 17.87 -12.43
CA TYR A 300 -10.94 17.70 -12.60
C TYR A 300 -11.72 18.64 -11.69
N ARG A 301 -12.97 18.86 -12.03
CA ARG A 301 -13.99 19.51 -11.21
C ARG A 301 -14.93 18.47 -10.60
N ALA A 302 -15.68 18.87 -9.60
CA ALA A 302 -16.66 18.02 -8.92
C ALA A 302 -17.66 17.39 -9.91
N GLU A 303 -18.17 18.15 -10.87
CA GLU A 303 -19.10 17.65 -11.90
C GLU A 303 -18.47 16.52 -12.76
N HIS A 304 -17.21 16.68 -13.19
CA HIS A 304 -16.53 15.61 -13.96
C HIS A 304 -16.35 14.35 -13.13
N TYR A 305 -16.04 14.52 -11.86
CA TYR A 305 -15.93 13.41 -10.92
C TYR A 305 -17.27 12.68 -10.75
N ALA A 306 -18.37 13.45 -10.54
CA ALA A 306 -19.71 12.89 -10.39
C ALA A 306 -20.09 12.00 -11.57
N ARG A 307 -19.87 12.48 -12.81
CA ARG A 307 -20.15 11.71 -14.03
C ARG A 307 -19.41 10.37 -14.07
N ARG A 308 -18.16 10.29 -13.54
CA ARG A 308 -17.42 9.03 -13.49
C ARG A 308 -18.00 8.04 -12.48
N VAL A 309 -18.41 8.55 -11.31
CA VAL A 309 -19.08 7.73 -10.28
C VAL A 309 -20.45 7.24 -10.76
N GLU A 310 -21.21 8.10 -11.42
CA GLU A 310 -22.50 7.76 -12.02
C GLU A 310 -22.36 6.71 -13.11
N LEU A 311 -21.39 6.86 -14.02
CA LEU A 311 -21.07 5.85 -15.04
C LEU A 311 -20.80 4.47 -14.43
N ILE A 312 -19.98 4.40 -13.36
CA ILE A 312 -19.74 3.14 -12.65
C ILE A 312 -21.06 2.58 -12.10
N ARG A 313 -21.90 3.41 -11.46
CA ARG A 313 -23.14 2.97 -10.84
C ARG A 313 -24.18 2.50 -11.86
N GLU A 314 -24.27 3.16 -12.99
CA GLU A 314 -25.17 2.78 -14.09
C GLU A 314 -24.84 1.42 -14.69
N ARG A 315 -23.54 1.16 -14.94
CA ARG A 315 -23.07 -0.08 -15.54
C ARG A 315 -22.90 -1.23 -14.55
N LEU A 316 -22.58 -0.90 -13.30
CA LEU A 316 -22.26 -1.84 -12.23
C LEU A 316 -23.04 -1.46 -10.96
N SER A 317 -24.35 -1.73 -10.95
CA SER A 317 -25.29 -1.28 -9.91
C SER A 317 -24.90 -1.67 -8.49
N HIS A 318 -24.09 -2.73 -8.32
CA HIS A 318 -23.67 -3.28 -7.02
C HIS A 318 -22.17 -3.15 -6.74
N ALA A 319 -21.43 -2.45 -7.61
CA ALA A 319 -20.02 -2.20 -7.38
C ALA A 319 -19.80 -1.36 -6.11
N ALA A 320 -18.76 -1.67 -5.37
CA ALA A 320 -18.29 -0.77 -4.33
C ALA A 320 -17.55 0.41 -4.96
N ILE A 321 -17.88 1.61 -4.49
CA ILE A 321 -17.26 2.86 -4.92
C ILE A 321 -16.72 3.56 -3.67
N GLY A 322 -15.40 3.56 -3.51
CA GLY A 322 -14.71 4.22 -2.41
C GLY A 322 -14.01 5.49 -2.84
N ALA A 323 -13.81 6.41 -1.90
CA ALA A 323 -13.06 7.63 -2.16
C ALA A 323 -12.15 8.03 -0.99
N ASP A 324 -11.04 8.70 -1.33
CA ASP A 324 -10.21 9.44 -0.39
C ASP A 324 -10.68 10.88 -0.32
N VAL A 325 -10.76 11.44 0.89
CA VAL A 325 -11.15 12.85 1.14
C VAL A 325 -10.20 13.46 2.16
N ILE A 326 -9.73 14.68 1.88
CA ILE A 326 -8.86 15.44 2.79
C ILE A 326 -9.70 16.53 3.46
N ALA A 327 -9.78 16.49 4.80
CA ALA A 327 -10.41 17.52 5.61
C ALA A 327 -9.39 18.55 6.09
N GLY A 328 -9.69 19.83 5.95
CA GLY A 328 -8.86 20.93 6.47
C GLY A 328 -7.66 21.28 5.60
N PHE A 329 -7.78 21.15 4.29
CA PHE A 329 -6.78 21.67 3.36
C PHE A 329 -6.59 23.18 3.57
N PRO A 330 -5.37 23.75 3.44
CA PRO A 330 -5.15 25.18 3.62
C PRO A 330 -6.10 26.04 2.79
N GLY A 331 -6.78 26.97 3.46
CA GLY A 331 -7.79 27.83 2.85
C GLY A 331 -9.19 27.23 2.72
N GLU A 332 -9.44 25.99 3.15
CA GLU A 332 -10.78 25.41 3.18
C GLU A 332 -11.71 26.18 4.15
N THR A 333 -12.79 26.76 3.64
CA THR A 333 -13.82 27.47 4.41
C THR A 333 -14.90 26.52 4.93
N GLU A 334 -15.87 27.04 5.72
CA GLU A 334 -17.04 26.25 6.11
C GLU A 334 -17.93 25.94 4.90
N ASP A 335 -18.03 26.86 3.94
CA ASP A 335 -18.82 26.65 2.71
C ASP A 335 -18.18 25.55 1.85
N ASP A 336 -16.85 25.50 1.73
CA ASP A 336 -16.18 24.41 1.00
C ASP A 336 -16.39 23.04 1.67
N HIS A 337 -16.34 23.02 3.00
CA HIS A 337 -16.63 21.81 3.76
C HIS A 337 -18.10 21.38 3.61
N ALA A 338 -19.03 22.33 3.65
CA ALA A 338 -20.45 22.07 3.42
C ALA A 338 -20.69 21.55 1.99
N ALA A 339 -20.07 22.15 0.98
CA ALA A 339 -20.13 21.70 -0.41
C ALA A 339 -19.59 20.27 -0.55
N THR A 340 -18.44 19.96 0.10
CA THR A 340 -17.87 18.61 0.10
C THR A 340 -18.81 17.59 0.74
N ARG A 341 -19.45 17.94 1.86
CA ARG A 341 -20.44 17.06 2.52
C ARG A 341 -21.65 16.81 1.63
N ALA A 342 -22.22 17.87 1.05
CA ALA A 342 -23.39 17.76 0.16
C ALA A 342 -23.08 16.93 -1.08
N PHE A 343 -21.88 17.12 -1.66
CA PHE A 343 -21.42 16.36 -2.81
C PHE A 343 -21.28 14.86 -2.50
N ILE A 344 -20.69 14.52 -1.36
CA ILE A 344 -20.57 13.13 -0.91
C ILE A 344 -21.96 12.53 -0.59
N GLU A 345 -22.85 13.29 0.01
CA GLU A 345 -24.22 12.83 0.32
C GLU A 345 -24.96 12.45 -0.96
N ALA A 346 -24.85 13.24 -2.01
CA ALA A 346 -25.55 13.04 -3.29
C ALA A 346 -25.04 11.82 -4.07
N LEU A 347 -23.76 11.48 -3.99
CA LEU A 347 -23.15 10.42 -4.80
C LEU A 347 -23.23 9.03 -4.14
N PRO A 348 -23.29 7.95 -4.94
CA PRO A 348 -23.46 6.59 -4.46
C PRO A 348 -22.16 5.95 -3.93
N PHE A 349 -21.42 6.65 -3.07
CA PHE A 349 -20.27 6.08 -2.38
C PHE A 349 -20.69 4.95 -1.44
N THR A 350 -19.79 3.98 -1.27
CA THR A 350 -20.00 2.83 -0.39
C THR A 350 -19.08 2.85 0.83
N TYR A 351 -18.01 3.62 0.78
CA TYR A 351 -17.10 3.89 1.90
C TYR A 351 -16.21 5.10 1.60
N LEU A 352 -15.65 5.70 2.66
CA LEU A 352 -14.72 6.82 2.55
C LEU A 352 -13.47 6.56 3.40
N HIS A 353 -12.33 6.95 2.86
CA HIS A 353 -11.11 7.15 3.64
C HIS A 353 -10.92 8.65 3.87
N VAL A 354 -11.12 9.08 5.11
CA VAL A 354 -11.04 10.50 5.48
C VAL A 354 -9.71 10.79 6.16
N PHE A 355 -8.91 11.62 5.51
CA PHE A 355 -7.60 12.07 5.98
C PHE A 355 -7.71 13.50 6.52
N SER A 356 -7.18 13.72 7.71
CA SER A 356 -6.88 15.08 8.17
C SER A 356 -5.71 15.62 7.37
N TYR A 357 -5.80 16.85 6.87
CA TYR A 357 -4.65 17.45 6.18
C TYR A 357 -3.40 17.38 7.05
N SER A 358 -2.31 16.96 6.48
CA SER A 358 -1.01 16.84 7.14
C SER A 358 0.02 17.68 6.39
N LYS A 359 0.53 18.73 7.03
CA LYS A 359 1.56 19.60 6.44
C LYS A 359 2.82 18.77 6.14
N ARG A 360 3.21 18.71 4.86
CA ARG A 360 4.41 17.99 4.42
C ARG A 360 5.45 18.98 3.91
N PRO A 361 6.62 19.07 4.55
CA PRO A 361 7.72 19.91 4.07
C PRO A 361 8.04 19.60 2.59
N GLY A 362 8.33 20.64 1.82
CA GLY A 362 8.63 20.52 0.39
C GLY A 362 7.39 20.51 -0.53
N THR A 363 6.16 20.42 0.01
CA THR A 363 4.94 20.53 -0.80
C THR A 363 4.46 21.98 -0.90
N LYS A 364 3.84 22.34 -2.03
CA LYS A 364 3.27 23.68 -2.23
C LYS A 364 2.21 24.02 -1.18
N ALA A 365 1.36 23.06 -0.79
CA ALA A 365 0.34 23.27 0.24
C ALA A 365 0.94 23.58 1.61
N ALA A 366 2.15 23.13 1.92
CA ALA A 366 2.82 23.43 3.17
C ALA A 366 3.26 24.90 3.30
N SER A 367 3.46 25.59 2.19
CA SER A 367 3.85 27.02 2.14
C SER A 367 2.67 27.99 2.07
N LEU A 368 1.43 27.50 1.95
CA LEU A 368 0.24 28.33 1.99
C LEU A 368 0.05 28.94 3.40
N SER A 369 -0.44 30.18 3.46
CA SER A 369 -0.61 30.92 4.72
C SER A 369 -1.87 30.54 5.49
N ASN A 370 -2.92 30.14 4.79
CA ASN A 370 -4.27 29.97 5.36
C ASN A 370 -4.50 28.56 5.91
N HIS A 371 -3.64 28.11 6.83
CA HIS A 371 -3.82 26.81 7.47
C HIS A 371 -5.05 26.79 8.38
N VAL A 372 -5.85 25.75 8.24
CA VAL A 372 -7.04 25.51 9.08
C VAL A 372 -6.59 25.09 10.48
N ALA A 373 -7.24 25.60 11.52
CA ALA A 373 -6.94 25.23 12.91
C ALA A 373 -7.18 23.73 13.17
N GLY A 374 -6.30 23.10 13.93
CA GLY A 374 -6.34 21.65 14.18
C GLY A 374 -7.66 21.14 14.77
N ALA A 375 -8.32 21.94 15.64
CA ALA A 375 -9.63 21.61 16.19
C ALA A 375 -10.72 21.54 15.09
N VAL A 376 -10.68 22.48 14.13
CA VAL A 376 -11.58 22.52 12.99
C VAL A 376 -11.34 21.31 12.07
N ILE A 377 -10.06 21.00 11.77
CA ILE A 377 -9.70 19.82 10.98
C ILE A 377 -10.27 18.54 11.62
N LYS A 378 -10.09 18.38 12.94
CA LYS A 378 -10.60 17.20 13.67
C LYS A 378 -12.13 17.11 13.62
N ARG A 379 -12.84 18.24 13.76
CA ARG A 379 -14.29 18.31 13.66
C ARG A 379 -14.76 17.88 12.27
N ARG A 380 -14.24 18.51 11.21
CA ARG A 380 -14.58 18.23 9.82
C ARG A 380 -14.30 16.77 9.44
N ALA A 381 -13.14 16.26 9.85
CA ALA A 381 -12.80 14.85 9.60
C ALA A 381 -13.76 13.88 10.31
N ARG A 382 -14.24 14.21 11.51
CA ARG A 382 -15.24 13.41 12.23
C ARG A 382 -16.58 13.41 11.49
N GLU A 383 -17.04 14.56 11.02
CA GLU A 383 -18.30 14.71 10.27
C GLU A 383 -18.25 13.88 8.97
N LEU A 384 -17.16 13.95 8.21
CA LEU A 384 -16.98 13.17 6.98
C LEU A 384 -16.91 11.66 7.25
N ARG A 385 -16.25 11.24 8.35
CA ARG A 385 -16.22 9.81 8.74
C ARG A 385 -17.60 9.31 9.12
N ALA A 386 -18.38 10.11 9.86
CA ALA A 386 -19.76 9.76 10.20
C ALA A 386 -20.65 9.62 8.94
N LEU A 387 -20.45 10.51 7.96
CA LEU A 387 -21.12 10.40 6.66
C LEU A 387 -20.70 9.13 5.92
N GLY A 388 -19.40 8.84 5.86
CA GLY A 388 -18.87 7.61 5.25
C GLY A 388 -19.42 6.35 5.88
N GLU A 389 -19.56 6.32 7.22
CA GLU A 389 -20.15 5.17 7.92
C GLU A 389 -21.63 4.99 7.57
N ARG A 390 -22.44 6.08 7.52
CA ARG A 390 -23.84 5.97 7.08
C ARG A 390 -23.95 5.36 5.67
N LYS A 391 -23.09 5.78 4.73
CA LYS A 391 -23.07 5.23 3.37
C LYS A 391 -22.62 3.77 3.36
N ALA A 392 -21.66 3.40 4.18
CA ALA A 392 -21.20 2.01 4.30
C ALA A 392 -22.28 1.11 4.91
N VAL A 393 -23.02 1.59 5.90
CA VAL A 393 -24.19 0.87 6.46
C VAL A 393 -25.26 0.69 5.39
N ALA A 394 -25.63 1.75 4.67
CA ALA A 394 -26.62 1.67 3.59
C ALA A 394 -26.21 0.67 2.50
N PHE A 395 -24.93 0.65 2.15
CA PHE A 395 -24.42 -0.31 1.17
C PHE A 395 -24.48 -1.75 1.69
N ARG A 396 -24.09 -2.02 2.94
CA ARG A 396 -24.24 -3.34 3.56
C ARG A 396 -25.71 -3.77 3.60
N GLN A 397 -26.61 -2.87 3.98
CA GLN A 397 -28.05 -3.13 4.00
C GLN A 397 -28.57 -3.55 2.62
N SER A 398 -28.12 -2.89 1.55
CA SER A 398 -28.55 -3.19 0.17
C SER A 398 -28.09 -4.56 -0.33
N GLN A 399 -27.17 -5.22 0.36
CA GLN A 399 -26.68 -6.55 0.00
C GLN A 399 -27.41 -7.69 0.74
N ILE A 400 -28.20 -7.39 1.77
CA ILE A 400 -28.91 -8.41 2.54
C ILE A 400 -29.86 -9.19 1.62
N GLY A 401 -29.81 -10.50 1.76
CA GLY A 401 -30.64 -11.44 0.97
C GLY A 401 -30.15 -11.73 -0.45
N ARG A 402 -29.09 -11.05 -0.93
CA ARG A 402 -28.48 -11.32 -2.24
C ARG A 402 -27.48 -12.47 -2.13
N SER A 403 -27.35 -13.31 -3.15
CA SER A 403 -26.23 -14.26 -3.22
C SER A 403 -24.98 -13.54 -3.71
N LEU A 404 -23.89 -13.63 -2.95
CA LEU A 404 -22.61 -13.01 -3.25
C LEU A 404 -21.49 -14.07 -3.28
N ARG A 405 -20.70 -14.07 -4.35
CA ARG A 405 -19.51 -14.92 -4.45
C ARG A 405 -18.37 -14.32 -3.67
N VAL A 406 -17.92 -15.02 -2.62
CA VAL A 406 -16.87 -14.58 -1.71
C VAL A 406 -15.67 -15.51 -1.77
N LEU A 407 -14.47 -14.96 -1.54
CA LEU A 407 -13.25 -15.74 -1.36
C LEU A 407 -12.95 -15.86 0.13
N THR A 408 -12.82 -17.07 0.66
CA THR A 408 -12.41 -17.30 2.05
C THR A 408 -10.98 -16.82 2.26
N LEU A 409 -10.73 -16.25 3.44
CA LEU A 409 -9.43 -15.71 3.84
C LEU A 409 -8.84 -16.53 4.99
N HIS A 410 -7.53 -16.38 5.21
CA HIS A 410 -6.92 -16.90 6.43
C HIS A 410 -7.50 -16.17 7.65
N PRO A 411 -7.88 -16.90 8.72
CA PRO A 411 -8.26 -16.28 9.97
C PRO A 411 -7.06 -15.53 10.57
N SER A 412 -7.32 -14.38 11.20
CA SER A 412 -6.29 -13.69 12.00
C SER A 412 -5.87 -14.58 13.17
N GLU A 413 -4.59 -14.55 13.55
CA GLU A 413 -4.08 -15.27 14.71
C GLU A 413 -4.94 -15.01 15.95
N GLY A 414 -5.26 -16.09 16.69
CA GLY A 414 -6.07 -16.04 17.91
C GLY A 414 -7.59 -15.95 17.71
N ARG A 415 -8.12 -15.99 16.47
CA ARG A 415 -9.56 -16.04 16.18
C ARG A 415 -9.97 -17.32 15.44
N ALA A 416 -9.61 -18.47 15.98
CA ALA A 416 -10.24 -19.73 15.59
C ALA A 416 -11.66 -19.75 16.18
N GLY A 417 -12.65 -19.42 15.35
CA GLY A 417 -14.07 -19.40 15.72
C GLY A 417 -14.91 -20.27 14.80
N ALA A 418 -16.20 -20.39 15.10
CA ALA A 418 -17.17 -21.11 14.26
C ALA A 418 -17.47 -20.46 12.90
N ARG A 419 -16.77 -19.36 12.55
CA ARG A 419 -16.97 -18.59 11.32
C ARG A 419 -15.66 -18.37 10.57
N THR A 420 -15.74 -18.40 9.24
CA THR A 420 -14.61 -18.16 8.34
C THR A 420 -14.67 -16.74 7.76
N PRO A 421 -13.57 -15.95 7.85
CA PRO A 421 -13.49 -14.65 7.19
C PRO A 421 -13.44 -14.82 5.67
N ALA A 422 -14.14 -13.94 4.95
CA ALA A 422 -14.16 -13.94 3.49
C ALA A 422 -14.31 -12.52 2.93
N LEU A 423 -14.11 -12.36 1.61
CA LEU A 423 -14.24 -11.10 0.91
C LEU A 423 -15.00 -11.25 -0.41
N SER A 424 -16.00 -10.41 -0.61
CA SER A 424 -16.78 -10.39 -1.85
C SER A 424 -16.08 -9.64 -2.99
N SER A 425 -16.62 -9.80 -4.21
CA SER A 425 -16.17 -9.04 -5.39
C SER A 425 -16.26 -7.53 -5.16
N ASN A 426 -17.35 -7.06 -4.55
CA ASN A 426 -17.59 -5.66 -4.21
C ASN A 426 -16.99 -5.22 -2.85
N TYR A 427 -15.90 -5.84 -2.44
CA TYR A 427 -15.03 -5.43 -1.33
C TYR A 427 -15.68 -5.44 0.06
N LEU A 428 -16.76 -6.16 0.26
CA LEU A 428 -17.39 -6.32 1.57
C LEU A 428 -16.75 -7.49 2.33
N PRO A 429 -16.26 -7.27 3.56
CA PRO A 429 -15.80 -8.34 4.41
C PRO A 429 -16.99 -9.16 4.93
N PHE A 430 -16.79 -10.47 5.04
CA PHE A 430 -17.75 -11.44 5.53
C PHE A 430 -17.19 -12.24 6.70
N MET A 431 -18.09 -12.65 7.58
CA MET A 431 -17.93 -13.78 8.49
C MET A 431 -18.94 -14.84 8.09
N VAL A 432 -18.47 -15.91 7.43
CA VAL A 432 -19.31 -16.99 6.91
C VAL A 432 -19.47 -18.06 7.99
N ASP A 433 -20.70 -18.47 8.27
CA ASP A 433 -20.99 -19.52 9.24
C ASP A 433 -20.37 -20.86 8.77
N GLY A 434 -19.61 -21.47 9.67
CA GLY A 434 -18.83 -22.70 9.40
C GLY A 434 -17.32 -22.46 9.23
N VAL A 435 -16.56 -23.55 9.23
CA VAL A 435 -15.11 -23.55 9.07
C VAL A 435 -14.75 -24.06 7.68
N PHE A 436 -14.16 -23.18 6.87
CA PHE A 436 -13.76 -23.46 5.51
C PHE A 436 -12.26 -23.20 5.34
N PRO A 437 -11.56 -23.98 4.50
CA PRO A 437 -10.20 -23.67 4.12
C PRO A 437 -10.11 -22.26 3.50
N ALA A 438 -8.97 -21.58 3.67
CA ALA A 438 -8.73 -20.33 2.99
C ALA A 438 -8.61 -20.55 1.47
N ASN A 439 -8.80 -19.47 0.70
CA ASN A 439 -8.68 -19.46 -0.76
C ASN A 439 -9.72 -20.35 -1.46
N GLN A 440 -10.94 -20.44 -0.90
CA GLN A 440 -12.07 -21.15 -1.52
C GLN A 440 -13.17 -20.17 -1.92
N TRP A 441 -13.82 -20.45 -3.05
CA TRP A 441 -15.03 -19.74 -3.45
C TRP A 441 -16.26 -20.29 -2.71
N LEU A 442 -17.04 -19.42 -2.18
CA LEU A 442 -18.33 -19.73 -1.58
C LEU A 442 -19.38 -18.75 -2.12
N ASP A 443 -20.58 -19.25 -2.41
CA ASP A 443 -21.75 -18.41 -2.63
C ASP A 443 -22.45 -18.23 -1.29
N VAL A 444 -22.49 -17.00 -0.79
CA VAL A 444 -22.98 -16.67 0.54
C VAL A 444 -24.17 -15.71 0.45
N LYS A 445 -25.21 -16.01 1.20
CA LYS A 445 -26.36 -15.12 1.36
C LYS A 445 -26.26 -14.40 2.70
N PRO A 446 -25.99 -13.08 2.72
CA PRO A 446 -25.90 -12.32 3.97
C PRO A 446 -27.30 -12.18 4.59
N SER A 447 -27.37 -12.40 5.90
CA SER A 447 -28.56 -12.26 6.74
C SER A 447 -28.52 -11.04 7.66
N GLY A 448 -27.32 -10.47 7.87
CA GLY A 448 -27.08 -9.32 8.73
C GLY A 448 -25.61 -8.89 8.71
N TRP A 449 -25.20 -8.08 9.67
CA TRP A 449 -23.78 -7.70 9.86
C TRP A 449 -23.45 -7.46 11.34
N GLU A 450 -22.17 -7.68 11.68
CA GLU A 450 -21.55 -7.36 12.97
C GLU A 450 -20.35 -6.44 12.71
N GLY A 451 -20.33 -5.26 13.32
CA GLY A 451 -19.32 -4.24 13.02
C GLY A 451 -19.30 -3.91 11.52
N ASN A 452 -18.16 -4.14 10.87
CA ASN A 452 -18.00 -3.88 9.45
C ASN A 452 -18.16 -5.13 8.55
N CYS A 453 -18.40 -6.32 9.14
CA CYS A 453 -18.48 -7.58 8.41
C CYS A 453 -19.94 -7.99 8.21
N LEU A 454 -20.29 -8.39 6.99
CA LEU A 454 -21.54 -9.11 6.72
C LEU A 454 -21.47 -10.51 7.33
N ILE A 455 -22.60 -10.98 7.86
CA ILE A 455 -22.76 -12.35 8.35
C ILE A 455 -23.66 -13.08 7.39
N GLY A 456 -23.33 -14.30 7.04
CA GLY A 456 -24.13 -15.08 6.12
C GLY A 456 -23.79 -16.56 6.13
N HIS A 457 -24.73 -17.34 5.58
CA HIS A 457 -24.60 -18.77 5.40
C HIS A 457 -24.34 -19.11 3.94
N VAL A 458 -23.67 -20.23 3.72
CA VAL A 458 -23.38 -20.74 2.39
C VAL A 458 -24.66 -21.21 1.72
N SER A 459 -24.96 -20.67 0.54
CA SER A 459 -26.11 -21.05 -0.27
C SER A 459 -25.76 -22.11 -1.32
N LYS A 460 -24.48 -22.17 -1.75
CA LYS A 460 -23.99 -23.14 -2.73
C LYS A 460 -22.50 -23.40 -2.53
N PHE A 461 -22.07 -24.66 -2.62
CA PHE A 461 -20.65 -25.07 -2.60
C PHE A 461 -20.18 -25.42 -3.99
N ASP A 462 -19.09 -24.82 -4.45
CA ASP A 462 -18.33 -25.33 -5.60
C ASP A 462 -17.13 -26.12 -5.06
N PHE A 463 -17.24 -27.43 -4.97
CA PHE A 463 -16.12 -28.32 -4.72
C PHE A 463 -15.30 -28.49 -5.99
N ALA A 464 -14.24 -27.73 -6.20
CA ALA A 464 -13.13 -28.18 -7.03
C ALA A 464 -12.16 -28.98 -6.15
N PRO A 465 -11.86 -30.26 -6.46
CA PRO A 465 -10.91 -31.03 -5.65
C PRO A 465 -9.52 -30.41 -5.80
N THR A 466 -9.01 -29.84 -4.71
CA THR A 466 -7.65 -29.35 -4.64
C THR A 466 -6.72 -30.54 -4.46
N SER A 467 -6.08 -31.00 -5.52
CA SER A 467 -4.93 -31.90 -5.43
C SER A 467 -3.71 -31.12 -4.94
N LEU A 468 -3.66 -30.81 -3.66
CA LEU A 468 -2.44 -30.40 -2.98
C LEU A 468 -1.71 -31.69 -2.55
N GLN A 469 -0.89 -32.24 -3.44
CA GLN A 469 0.21 -33.10 -3.00
C GLN A 469 1.29 -32.20 -2.37
N MET A 470 1.45 -32.30 -1.07
CA MET A 470 2.63 -31.84 -0.35
C MET A 470 3.87 -32.53 -0.94
N ARG A 471 4.82 -31.72 -1.40
CA ARG A 471 6.24 -32.05 -1.42
C ARG A 471 7.05 -30.86 -0.90
#